data_311b8e5065ba0cef22d5ac0f957a097e
#
_entry.id   311b8e5065ba0cef22d5ac0f957a097e
#
_cell.length_a   1.000
_cell.length_b   1.000
_cell.length_c   1.000
_cell.angle_alpha   90.00
_cell.angle_beta   90.00
_cell.angle_gamma   90.00
#
_symmetry.space_group_name_H-M   'P 1'
#
loop_
_entity.id
_entity.type
_entity.pdbx_description
1 polymer ?
#
loop_
_entity_poly.entity_id
_entity_poly.type
_entity_poly.pdbx_seq_one_letter_code
_entity_poly.pdbx_strand_id
1 'polypeptide(L)'
;MIHTAFCRRVLALALTGATLLSLTACGQEPTDGTTEPTVATQPATEATVPTEATVTETVPETVPEPVETAPPETEPTEPTEPQILYEYRVLHEVNPDVIGWMTIPGTVIDYPVVQSLYERNFYLRRNYLKQNATCGTLYARERCDVFKPADNITIYGHKMGNGTMFADLHNYKQKSFWEENKYIHFDTIYEHHTYEIFAAFRSTADLSIGFRYHIFDDAANQAEYDTFVATCKSLADYDTGITPQLGEKLITLSTCDKSIDQGRYVVVARMIE
;
A
#
# COMPACT_ATOMS: atom_id res chain seq x y z
N MET A 1 -18.13 15.55 -14.08
CA MET A 1 -19.52 15.09 -13.87
C MET A 1 -19.63 13.61 -13.47
N ILE A 2 -18.58 12.81 -13.55
CA ILE A 2 -18.57 11.37 -13.17
C ILE A 2 -18.40 11.19 -11.66
N HIS A 3 -17.64 12.06 -10.98
CA HIS A 3 -17.34 11.96 -9.54
C HIS A 3 -18.53 12.25 -8.60
N THR A 4 -19.49 13.06 -9.00
CA THR A 4 -20.67 13.36 -8.16
C THR A 4 -21.67 12.21 -8.02
N ALA A 5 -21.68 11.26 -8.96
CA ALA A 5 -22.51 10.05 -8.87
C ALA A 5 -21.92 9.01 -7.90
N PHE A 6 -20.63 9.08 -7.66
CA PHE A 6 -19.84 8.13 -6.89
C PHE A 6 -20.06 8.27 -5.36
N CYS A 7 -20.01 9.49 -4.85
CA CYS A 7 -20.27 9.77 -3.42
C CYS A 7 -21.68 9.33 -2.98
N ARG A 8 -22.67 9.39 -3.91
CA ARG A 8 -24.03 8.92 -3.65
C ARG A 8 -24.16 7.40 -3.52
N ARG A 9 -23.33 6.63 -4.22
CA ARG A 9 -23.34 5.15 -4.14
C ARG A 9 -22.73 4.61 -2.85
N VAL A 10 -21.68 5.26 -2.34
CA VAL A 10 -21.06 4.90 -1.06
C VAL A 10 -22.01 5.16 0.12
N LEU A 11 -22.75 6.27 0.09
CA LEU A 11 -23.72 6.61 1.13
C LEU A 11 -24.95 5.70 1.11
N ALA A 12 -25.40 5.23 -0.07
CA ALA A 12 -26.52 4.30 -0.20
C ALA A 12 -26.22 2.89 0.34
N LEU A 13 -24.95 2.43 0.24
CA LEU A 13 -24.51 1.14 0.80
C LEU A 13 -24.44 1.14 2.33
N ALA A 14 -24.26 2.29 2.96
CA ALA A 14 -24.26 2.40 4.43
C ALA A 14 -25.66 2.32 5.07
N LEU A 15 -26.73 2.56 4.32
CA LEU A 15 -28.10 2.65 4.83
C LEU A 15 -28.97 1.40 4.61
N THR A 16 -28.53 0.40 3.83
CA THR A 16 -29.32 -0.81 3.51
C THR A 16 -28.86 -2.10 4.20
N GLY A 17 -27.93 -2.03 5.14
CA GLY A 17 -27.33 -3.19 5.82
C GLY A 17 -28.06 -3.71 7.06
N ALA A 18 -29.34 -3.43 7.26
CA ALA A 18 -30.12 -3.93 8.39
C ALA A 18 -31.20 -4.91 7.94
N THR A 19 -30.83 -6.12 7.54
CA THR A 19 -31.74 -7.28 7.59
C THR A 19 -30.95 -8.52 8.03
N LEU A 20 -31.34 -9.00 9.20
CA LEU A 20 -30.91 -10.25 9.82
C LEU A 20 -31.29 -11.44 8.93
N LEU A 21 -30.32 -12.33 8.67
CA LEU A 21 -30.60 -13.75 8.49
C LEU A 21 -29.47 -14.56 9.13
N SER A 22 -29.82 -15.20 10.24
CA SER A 22 -29.10 -16.26 10.92
C SER A 22 -29.07 -17.53 10.08
N LEU A 23 -27.90 -18.12 9.85
CA LEU A 23 -27.75 -19.54 9.55
C LEU A 23 -26.41 -20.05 10.09
N THR A 24 -26.54 -20.96 11.02
CA THR A 24 -25.57 -21.79 11.73
C THR A 24 -24.90 -22.78 10.78
N ALA A 25 -23.59 -22.92 10.81
CA ALA A 25 -22.93 -24.18 10.51
C ALA A 25 -21.52 -24.24 11.12
N CYS A 26 -21.30 -25.27 11.90
CA CYS A 26 -20.09 -25.71 12.57
C CYS A 26 -18.92 -25.97 11.61
N GLY A 27 -17.69 -25.74 12.11
CA GLY A 27 -16.46 -26.24 11.55
C GLY A 27 -15.30 -25.93 12.49
N GLN A 28 -14.78 -26.98 13.15
CA GLN A 28 -13.75 -27.03 14.19
C GLN A 28 -12.44 -26.33 13.80
N GLU A 29 -11.86 -25.65 14.78
CA GLU A 29 -10.46 -25.21 14.79
C GLU A 29 -9.51 -26.37 15.14
N PRO A 30 -8.28 -26.36 14.65
CA PRO A 30 -7.17 -26.99 15.35
C PRO A 30 -6.36 -25.92 16.12
N THR A 31 -6.21 -26.17 17.38
CA THR A 31 -5.27 -25.56 18.31
C THR A 31 -3.85 -25.90 17.90
N ASP A 32 -2.96 -24.93 17.85
CA ASP A 32 -1.53 -25.22 17.90
C ASP A 32 -0.80 -24.32 18.90
N GLY A 33 0.13 -24.99 19.59
CA GLY A 33 0.69 -24.61 20.85
C GLY A 33 1.78 -23.55 20.78
N THR A 34 1.80 -22.83 21.84
CA THR A 34 2.80 -21.89 22.32
C THR A 34 4.13 -22.57 22.61
N THR A 35 5.22 -21.98 22.16
CA THR A 35 6.51 -22.01 22.87
C THR A 35 7.28 -20.73 22.60
N GLU A 36 7.40 -19.91 23.65
CA GLU A 36 8.41 -18.85 23.77
C GLU A 36 9.79 -19.46 24.03
N PRO A 37 10.84 -18.75 23.69
CA PRO A 37 12.01 -18.70 24.56
C PRO A 37 12.45 -17.28 24.95
N THR A 38 12.39 -17.07 26.21
CA THR A 38 13.33 -16.48 27.21
C THR A 38 14.37 -15.46 26.73
N VAL A 39 14.25 -14.32 27.38
CA VAL A 39 15.14 -13.18 27.57
C VAL A 39 16.57 -13.56 27.96
N ALA A 40 17.54 -12.89 27.42
CA ALA A 40 18.87 -12.72 28.00
C ALA A 40 19.30 -11.25 27.99
N THR A 41 19.68 -10.85 29.15
CA THR A 41 20.03 -9.59 29.78
C THR A 41 21.30 -8.94 29.20
N GLN A 42 21.32 -7.62 29.28
CA GLN A 42 22.42 -6.64 29.09
C GLN A 42 23.76 -6.97 29.81
N PRO A 43 24.85 -6.19 29.54
CA PRO A 43 25.03 -4.96 30.29
C PRO A 43 25.57 -3.74 29.51
N ALA A 44 25.32 -2.60 30.12
CA ALA A 44 25.80 -1.27 29.82
C ALA A 44 27.29 -1.09 30.06
N THR A 45 27.93 -0.16 29.35
CA THR A 45 29.17 0.46 29.78
C THR A 45 29.13 1.96 29.52
N GLU A 46 29.45 2.65 30.56
CA GLU A 46 29.52 4.09 30.79
C GLU A 46 30.81 4.73 30.28
N ALA A 47 30.76 6.08 30.25
CA ALA A 47 31.86 7.05 30.35
C ALA A 47 32.46 7.56 29.03
N THR A 48 32.74 8.83 28.80
CA THR A 48 33.23 9.92 29.63
C THR A 48 33.22 11.21 28.80
N VAL A 49 32.90 12.33 29.44
CA VAL A 49 33.17 13.72 29.02
C VAL A 49 34.61 14.09 29.39
N PRO A 50 35.31 14.94 28.63
CA PRO A 50 35.82 16.17 29.21
C PRO A 50 35.70 17.42 28.29
N THR A 51 35.16 18.52 28.82
CA THR A 51 35.81 19.73 29.40
C THR A 51 36.49 20.68 28.39
N GLU A 52 35.91 21.85 28.36
CA GLU A 52 36.34 23.25 28.11
C GLU A 52 37.77 23.54 27.64
N ALA A 53 37.83 24.51 26.71
CA ALA A 53 38.85 25.56 26.73
C ALA A 53 38.30 26.85 26.13
N THR A 54 38.22 27.84 27.01
CA THR A 54 38.02 29.28 26.78
C THR A 54 39.30 29.89 26.22
N VAL A 55 39.22 30.75 25.19
CA VAL A 55 40.21 31.82 24.95
C VAL A 55 39.53 33.05 24.37
N THR A 56 39.86 34.16 24.96
CA THR A 56 39.46 35.52 24.94
C THR A 56 39.83 36.31 23.68
N GLU A 57 38.92 37.21 23.28
CA GLU A 57 39.11 38.62 22.88
C GLU A 57 40.18 39.04 21.85
N THR A 58 39.74 39.68 20.77
CA THR A 58 40.22 41.03 20.43
C THR A 58 39.32 41.70 19.36
N VAL A 59 38.79 42.90 19.66
CA VAL A 59 38.10 43.80 18.73
C VAL A 59 39.16 44.67 18.03
N PRO A 60 38.97 45.01 16.75
CA PRO A 60 39.17 46.38 16.29
C PRO A 60 37.93 46.93 15.55
N GLU A 61 37.63 48.13 15.94
CA GLU A 61 36.73 49.12 15.38
C GLU A 61 37.10 49.47 13.93
N THR A 62 36.11 49.49 12.99
CA THR A 62 36.24 50.24 11.74
C THR A 62 34.89 50.55 11.10
N VAL A 63 34.57 51.82 10.99
CA VAL A 63 33.91 52.64 9.98
C VAL A 63 32.67 52.09 9.21
N PRO A 64 31.54 52.84 9.12
CA PRO A 64 30.32 52.43 8.43
C PRO A 64 30.42 52.67 6.91
N GLU A 65 30.14 51.69 6.15
CA GLU A 65 29.90 51.75 4.71
C GLU A 65 28.39 51.67 4.38
N PRO A 66 27.93 52.14 3.20
CA PRO A 66 26.53 52.49 2.97
C PRO A 66 25.60 51.30 2.90
N VAL A 67 24.41 51.49 3.48
CA VAL A 67 23.29 50.55 3.48
C VAL A 67 22.84 50.31 2.05
N GLU A 68 23.22 49.16 1.49
CA GLU A 68 22.61 48.58 0.29
C GLU A 68 21.32 47.90 0.75
N THR A 69 20.19 48.39 0.24
CA THR A 69 18.85 47.88 0.57
C THR A 69 18.75 46.45 0.05
N ALA A 70 18.79 45.49 0.92
CA ALA A 70 18.56 44.07 0.61
C ALA A 70 17.13 43.89 0.04
N PRO A 71 16.95 43.03 -1.00
CA PRO A 71 15.63 42.63 -1.46
C PRO A 71 14.82 42.02 -0.30
N PRO A 72 13.48 42.15 -0.32
CA PRO A 72 12.65 41.60 0.73
C PRO A 72 12.92 40.09 0.85
N GLU A 73 13.33 39.69 2.06
CA GLU A 73 13.54 38.32 2.48
C GLU A 73 12.20 37.61 2.31
N THR A 74 12.12 36.69 1.35
CA THR A 74 10.94 35.82 1.16
C THR A 74 10.86 34.97 2.41
N GLU A 75 9.85 35.20 3.24
CA GLU A 75 9.56 34.34 4.40
C GLU A 75 9.54 32.86 3.93
N PRO A 76 10.20 31.95 4.66
CA PRO A 76 10.10 30.52 4.34
C PRO A 76 8.63 30.11 4.46
N THR A 77 8.02 29.77 3.35
CA THR A 77 6.69 29.17 3.32
C THR A 77 6.79 27.86 4.09
N GLU A 78 6.16 27.80 5.28
CA GLU A 78 6.06 26.55 6.03
C GLU A 78 5.49 25.46 5.10
N PRO A 79 6.03 24.23 5.13
CA PRO A 79 5.50 23.15 4.32
C PRO A 79 4.02 22.94 4.68
N THR A 80 3.13 23.26 3.78
CA THR A 80 1.70 23.02 3.96
C THR A 80 1.49 21.52 4.04
N GLU A 81 0.92 21.03 5.13
CA GLU A 81 0.57 19.60 5.26
C GLU A 81 -0.32 19.17 4.09
N PRO A 82 -0.11 17.95 3.53
CA PRO A 82 -0.90 17.47 2.40
C PRO A 82 -2.38 17.46 2.76
N GLN A 83 -3.22 18.03 1.91
CA GLN A 83 -4.66 18.12 2.14
C GLN A 83 -5.34 16.86 1.62
N ILE A 84 -6.21 16.26 2.44
CA ILE A 84 -7.04 15.12 2.01
C ILE A 84 -7.93 15.56 0.86
N LEU A 85 -7.94 14.79 -0.22
CA LEU A 85 -8.81 14.97 -1.38
C LEU A 85 -10.28 15.00 -0.94
N TYR A 86 -11.05 15.93 -1.51
CA TYR A 86 -12.42 16.20 -1.08
C TYR A 86 -13.31 14.94 -1.06
N GLU A 87 -13.18 14.08 -2.07
CA GLU A 87 -13.93 12.84 -2.25
C GLU A 87 -13.66 11.79 -1.17
N TYR A 88 -12.50 11.84 -0.49
CA TYR A 88 -12.11 10.84 0.53
C TYR A 88 -12.25 11.34 1.96
N ARG A 89 -12.55 12.63 2.19
CA ARG A 89 -12.66 13.21 3.53
C ARG A 89 -13.66 12.47 4.42
N VAL A 90 -14.89 12.27 3.91
CA VAL A 90 -15.95 11.60 4.69
C VAL A 90 -15.58 10.13 5.00
N LEU A 91 -14.95 9.43 4.05
CA LEU A 91 -14.51 8.05 4.29
C LEU A 91 -13.42 7.98 5.35
N HIS A 92 -12.45 8.89 5.27
CA HIS A 92 -11.33 8.96 6.20
C HIS A 92 -11.78 9.42 7.60
N GLU A 93 -12.75 10.35 7.71
CA GLU A 93 -13.37 10.73 8.99
C GLU A 93 -14.08 9.55 9.66
N VAL A 94 -14.78 8.71 8.89
CA VAL A 94 -15.46 7.51 9.40
C VAL A 94 -14.47 6.44 9.84
N ASN A 95 -13.40 6.27 9.10
CA ASN A 95 -12.32 5.34 9.42
C ASN A 95 -10.96 5.88 8.97
N PRO A 96 -10.10 6.35 9.90
CA PRO A 96 -8.77 6.84 9.57
C PRO A 96 -7.82 5.80 8.97
N ASP A 97 -8.16 4.50 9.03
CA ASP A 97 -7.39 3.46 8.34
C ASP A 97 -7.67 3.43 6.82
N VAL A 98 -8.63 4.21 6.31
CA VAL A 98 -8.82 4.37 4.86
C VAL A 98 -7.66 5.19 4.31
N ILE A 99 -6.89 4.56 3.43
CA ILE A 99 -5.70 5.13 2.80
C ILE A 99 -5.94 5.58 1.36
N GLY A 100 -7.07 5.16 0.76
CA GLY A 100 -7.38 5.52 -0.61
C GLY A 100 -8.48 4.66 -1.23
N TRP A 101 -8.50 4.66 -2.55
CA TRP A 101 -9.49 3.96 -3.37
C TRP A 101 -8.84 3.31 -4.60
N MET A 102 -9.29 2.12 -4.93
CA MET A 102 -8.79 1.39 -6.10
C MET A 102 -9.89 1.15 -7.11
N THR A 103 -9.61 1.51 -8.36
CA THR A 103 -10.48 1.21 -9.50
C THR A 103 -9.68 0.58 -10.62
N ILE A 104 -10.19 -0.51 -11.19
CA ILE A 104 -9.64 -1.10 -12.42
C ILE A 104 -10.75 -1.06 -13.48
N PRO A 105 -10.66 -0.18 -14.48
CA PRO A 105 -11.66 -0.08 -15.53
C PRO A 105 -11.88 -1.42 -16.24
N GLY A 106 -13.12 -1.72 -16.61
CA GLY A 106 -13.49 -2.98 -17.24
C GLY A 106 -13.63 -4.17 -16.28
N THR A 107 -13.48 -3.94 -14.96
CA THR A 107 -13.66 -4.94 -13.91
C THR A 107 -14.68 -4.49 -12.86
N VAL A 108 -15.01 -5.39 -11.91
CA VAL A 108 -15.82 -5.06 -10.73
C VAL A 108 -15.01 -4.37 -9.63
N ILE A 109 -13.70 -4.19 -9.81
CA ILE A 109 -12.81 -3.63 -8.78
C ILE A 109 -13.00 -2.12 -8.75
N ASP A 110 -13.71 -1.68 -7.70
CA ASP A 110 -14.06 -0.28 -7.42
C ASP A 110 -14.36 -0.16 -5.91
N TYR A 111 -13.27 -0.15 -5.10
CA TYR A 111 -13.36 -0.35 -3.65
C TYR A 111 -12.43 0.56 -2.87
N PRO A 112 -12.81 0.92 -1.61
CA PRO A 112 -11.88 1.55 -0.68
C PRO A 112 -10.72 0.60 -0.37
N VAL A 113 -9.55 1.19 -0.13
CA VAL A 113 -8.37 0.50 0.37
C VAL A 113 -8.06 1.01 1.77
N VAL A 114 -7.80 0.08 2.68
CA VAL A 114 -7.51 0.36 4.08
C VAL A 114 -6.13 -0.17 4.47
N GLN A 115 -5.56 0.35 5.57
CA GLN A 115 -4.32 -0.18 6.13
C GLN A 115 -4.40 -0.18 7.65
N SER A 116 -4.12 -1.33 8.27
CA SER A 116 -3.88 -1.43 9.71
C SER A 116 -2.38 -1.53 9.95
N LEU A 117 -1.80 -0.55 10.63
CA LEU A 117 -0.37 -0.52 10.94
C LEU A 117 -0.01 -1.42 12.14
N TYR A 118 -1.00 -1.83 12.93
CA TYR A 118 -0.80 -2.51 14.21
C TYR A 118 -1.16 -3.99 14.19
N GLU A 119 -2.12 -4.38 13.34
CA GLU A 119 -2.62 -5.76 13.29
C GLU A 119 -2.60 -6.29 11.87
N ARG A 120 -1.77 -7.31 11.65
CA ARG A 120 -1.68 -8.01 10.37
C ARG A 120 -3.03 -8.64 10.02
N ASN A 121 -3.44 -8.51 8.76
CA ASN A 121 -4.69 -9.08 8.25
C ASN A 121 -5.98 -8.60 8.96
N PHE A 122 -5.93 -7.47 9.70
CA PHE A 122 -7.09 -6.93 10.42
C PHE A 122 -8.34 -6.86 9.54
N TYR A 123 -8.20 -6.41 8.29
CA TYR A 123 -9.29 -6.24 7.34
C TYR A 123 -9.61 -7.47 6.49
N LEU A 124 -8.93 -8.59 6.72
CA LEU A 124 -9.18 -9.82 5.98
C LEU A 124 -10.64 -10.29 6.10
N ARG A 125 -11.27 -10.07 7.26
CA ARG A 125 -12.67 -10.41 7.52
C ARG A 125 -13.46 -9.27 8.17
N ARG A 126 -13.09 -8.02 7.86
CA ARG A 126 -13.80 -6.81 8.29
C ARG A 126 -14.01 -5.88 7.11
N ASN A 127 -15.18 -5.22 7.09
CA ASN A 127 -15.42 -4.13 6.15
C ASN A 127 -14.66 -2.86 6.59
N TYR A 128 -14.70 -1.82 5.76
CA TYR A 128 -14.05 -0.54 6.07
C TYR A 128 -14.61 0.17 7.31
N LEU A 129 -15.79 -0.24 7.80
CA LEU A 129 -16.35 0.21 9.08
C LEU A 129 -15.88 -0.62 10.29
N LYS A 130 -14.88 -1.48 10.12
CA LYS A 130 -14.32 -2.40 11.13
C LYS A 130 -15.30 -3.48 11.62
N GLN A 131 -16.44 -3.66 10.94
CA GLN A 131 -17.44 -4.68 11.25
C GLN A 131 -17.09 -6.00 10.56
N ASN A 132 -17.50 -7.12 11.17
CA ASN A 132 -17.28 -8.44 10.58
C ASN A 132 -17.94 -8.54 9.19
N ALA A 133 -17.18 -8.95 8.20
CA ALA A 133 -17.62 -9.13 6.83
C ALA A 133 -16.78 -10.24 6.15
N THR A 134 -17.44 -11.26 5.61
CA THR A 134 -16.76 -12.41 4.97
C THR A 134 -15.90 -11.98 3.78
N CYS A 135 -16.31 -10.96 3.03
CA CYS A 135 -15.54 -10.44 1.89
C CYS A 135 -14.36 -9.57 2.30
N GLY A 136 -14.28 -9.14 3.58
CA GLY A 136 -13.26 -8.20 4.03
C GLY A 136 -13.32 -6.84 3.30
N THR A 137 -12.19 -6.16 3.29
CA THR A 137 -11.93 -4.95 2.49
C THR A 137 -10.60 -5.14 1.77
N LEU A 138 -10.34 -4.44 0.67
CA LEU A 138 -8.99 -4.38 0.11
C LEU A 138 -8.07 -3.70 1.12
N TYR A 139 -6.91 -4.30 1.40
CA TYR A 139 -6.02 -3.75 2.40
C TYR A 139 -4.56 -3.81 2.00
N ALA A 140 -3.83 -2.73 2.28
CA ALA A 140 -2.40 -2.68 2.10
C ALA A 140 -1.69 -3.44 3.23
N ARG A 141 -0.52 -3.99 2.89
CA ARG A 141 0.36 -4.63 3.86
C ARG A 141 0.77 -3.63 4.95
N GLU A 142 0.87 -4.10 6.19
CA GLU A 142 1.12 -3.28 7.38
C GLU A 142 2.46 -2.52 7.38
N ARG A 143 3.43 -2.95 6.58
CA ARG A 143 4.77 -2.35 6.50
C ARG A 143 5.01 -1.43 5.30
N CYS A 144 4.09 -1.42 4.33
CA CYS A 144 4.20 -0.51 3.20
C CYS A 144 3.88 0.91 3.65
N ASP A 145 4.77 1.87 3.43
CA ASP A 145 4.41 3.28 3.51
C ASP A 145 3.69 3.68 2.22
N VAL A 146 2.44 4.09 2.35
CA VAL A 146 1.59 4.45 1.19
C VAL A 146 1.73 5.93 0.85
N PHE A 147 2.07 6.77 1.83
CA PHE A 147 2.12 8.23 1.69
C PHE A 147 3.54 8.75 1.38
N LYS A 148 4.57 7.96 1.71
CA LYS A 148 5.92 8.06 1.18
C LYS A 148 6.19 6.77 0.44
N PRO A 149 5.67 6.61 -0.78
CA PRO A 149 5.49 5.29 -1.35
C PRO A 149 6.82 4.53 -1.38
N ALA A 150 6.82 3.39 -0.71
CA ALA A 150 7.80 2.34 -0.85
C ALA A 150 8.01 2.01 -2.33
N ASP A 151 9.06 1.31 -2.70
CA ASP A 151 9.25 0.90 -4.11
C ASP A 151 8.14 -0.04 -4.57
N ASN A 152 7.48 -0.76 -3.64
CA ASN A 152 6.33 -1.60 -3.96
C ASN A 152 5.30 -1.60 -2.83
N ILE A 153 4.06 -1.30 -3.15
CA ILE A 153 2.91 -1.38 -2.25
C ILE A 153 2.15 -2.67 -2.53
N THR A 154 2.07 -3.59 -1.56
CA THR A 154 1.28 -4.82 -1.71
C THR A 154 -0.12 -4.66 -1.16
N ILE A 155 -1.14 -4.88 -1.99
CA ILE A 155 -2.57 -4.83 -1.64
C ILE A 155 -3.20 -6.22 -1.78
N TYR A 156 -3.88 -6.64 -0.73
CA TYR A 156 -4.58 -7.91 -0.65
C TYR A 156 -6.09 -7.74 -0.80
N GLY A 157 -6.72 -8.70 -1.43
CA GLY A 157 -8.17 -8.79 -1.54
C GLY A 157 -8.64 -10.22 -1.74
N HIS A 158 -9.84 -10.55 -1.25
CA HIS A 158 -10.43 -11.86 -1.48
C HIS A 158 -10.84 -12.07 -2.94
N LYS A 159 -10.73 -13.31 -3.41
CA LYS A 159 -11.47 -13.79 -4.58
C LYS A 159 -12.79 -14.37 -4.11
N MET A 160 -13.86 -13.62 -4.26
CA MET A 160 -15.19 -14.08 -3.87
C MET A 160 -15.83 -14.93 -4.95
N GLY A 161 -16.57 -15.98 -4.54
CA GLY A 161 -17.26 -16.87 -5.46
C GLY A 161 -18.40 -16.22 -6.27
N ASN A 162 -18.91 -15.08 -5.78
CA ASN A 162 -19.92 -14.26 -6.45
C ASN A 162 -19.33 -13.23 -7.43
N GLY A 163 -18.03 -13.28 -7.71
CA GLY A 163 -17.36 -12.40 -8.66
C GLY A 163 -16.97 -11.02 -8.11
N THR A 164 -17.10 -10.77 -6.79
CA THR A 164 -16.73 -9.47 -6.19
C THR A 164 -15.29 -9.47 -5.66
N MET A 165 -14.87 -8.31 -5.15
CA MET A 165 -13.52 -8.03 -4.63
C MET A 165 -12.46 -8.23 -5.74
N PHE A 166 -11.39 -8.99 -5.49
CA PHE A 166 -10.33 -9.29 -6.47
C PHE A 166 -10.63 -10.51 -7.36
N ALA A 167 -11.90 -10.86 -7.57
CA ALA A 167 -12.24 -12.01 -8.41
C ALA A 167 -11.74 -11.83 -9.84
N ASP A 168 -11.87 -10.62 -10.41
CA ASP A 168 -11.51 -10.30 -11.80
C ASP A 168 -10.01 -10.26 -12.05
N LEU A 169 -9.15 -10.22 -11.02
CA LEU A 169 -7.70 -10.38 -11.23
C LEU A 169 -7.35 -11.68 -11.96
N HIS A 170 -8.18 -12.73 -11.81
CA HIS A 170 -7.97 -13.99 -12.53
C HIS A 170 -8.20 -13.89 -14.04
N ASN A 171 -8.86 -12.86 -14.55
CA ASN A 171 -9.05 -12.62 -15.97
C ASN A 171 -7.72 -12.23 -16.65
N TYR A 172 -6.77 -11.67 -15.89
CA TYR A 172 -5.40 -11.36 -16.34
C TYR A 172 -4.56 -12.63 -16.67
N LYS A 173 -5.08 -13.83 -16.52
CA LYS A 173 -4.51 -15.05 -17.12
C LYS A 173 -4.53 -15.01 -18.65
N GLN A 174 -5.39 -14.16 -19.22
CA GLN A 174 -5.53 -13.99 -20.67
C GLN A 174 -4.89 -12.66 -21.08
N LYS A 175 -3.93 -12.75 -22.03
CA LYS A 175 -3.27 -11.55 -22.57
C LYS A 175 -4.27 -10.55 -23.17
N SER A 176 -5.31 -11.06 -23.86
CA SER A 176 -6.36 -10.22 -24.46
C SER A 176 -7.09 -9.38 -23.42
N PHE A 177 -7.33 -9.93 -22.21
CA PHE A 177 -7.94 -9.16 -21.13
C PHE A 177 -7.01 -8.03 -20.65
N TRP A 178 -5.70 -8.30 -20.53
CA TRP A 178 -4.72 -7.27 -20.21
C TRP A 178 -4.65 -6.19 -21.29
N GLU A 179 -4.68 -6.55 -22.56
CA GLU A 179 -4.65 -5.59 -23.68
C GLU A 179 -5.78 -4.57 -23.62
N GLU A 180 -6.95 -4.97 -23.10
CA GLU A 180 -8.13 -4.11 -22.92
C GLU A 180 -8.13 -3.36 -21.57
N ASN A 181 -7.45 -3.89 -20.54
CA ASN A 181 -7.55 -3.43 -19.14
C ASN A 181 -6.15 -3.26 -18.51
N LYS A 182 -5.30 -2.41 -19.11
CA LYS A 182 -3.88 -2.27 -18.75
C LYS A 182 -3.63 -1.49 -17.46
N TYR A 183 -4.60 -0.67 -17.02
CA TYR A 183 -4.37 0.34 -16.00
C TYR A 183 -5.11 0.04 -14.71
N ILE A 184 -4.43 0.34 -13.61
CA ILE A 184 -4.97 0.37 -12.26
C ILE A 184 -4.95 1.83 -11.82
N HIS A 185 -6.08 2.37 -11.38
CA HIS A 185 -6.14 3.64 -10.66
C HIS A 185 -6.14 3.34 -9.17
N PHE A 186 -5.13 3.82 -8.47
CA PHE A 186 -5.07 3.76 -7.02
C PHE A 186 -4.84 5.16 -6.48
N ASP A 187 -5.91 5.79 -6.06
CA ASP A 187 -5.85 7.08 -5.40
C ASP A 187 -5.49 6.87 -3.93
N THR A 188 -4.46 7.55 -3.46
CA THR A 188 -4.29 7.76 -2.02
C THR A 188 -5.32 8.78 -1.55
N ILE A 189 -5.46 8.99 -0.25
CA ILE A 189 -6.32 10.07 0.24
C ILE A 189 -5.80 11.47 -0.13
N TYR A 190 -4.57 11.58 -0.67
CA TYR A 190 -3.91 12.85 -1.00
C TYR A 190 -3.72 13.07 -2.50
N GLU A 191 -3.50 12.01 -3.29
CA GLU A 191 -3.07 12.09 -4.67
C GLU A 191 -3.72 11.00 -5.53
N HIS A 192 -3.96 11.29 -6.80
CA HIS A 192 -4.41 10.34 -7.80
C HIS A 192 -3.20 9.70 -8.46
N HIS A 193 -3.23 8.37 -8.61
CA HIS A 193 -2.15 7.65 -9.28
C HIS A 193 -2.70 6.66 -10.30
N THR A 194 -2.00 6.57 -11.41
CA THR A 194 -2.24 5.57 -12.46
C THR A 194 -1.04 4.63 -12.56
N TYR A 195 -1.33 3.33 -12.56
CA TYR A 195 -0.33 2.28 -12.70
C TYR A 195 -0.59 1.47 -13.96
N GLU A 196 0.49 1.10 -14.69
CA GLU A 196 0.45 0.25 -15.87
C GLU A 196 0.91 -1.17 -15.54
N ILE A 197 0.06 -2.18 -15.80
CA ILE A 197 0.32 -3.58 -15.48
C ILE A 197 1.43 -4.13 -16.38
N PHE A 198 2.52 -4.64 -15.77
CA PHE A 198 3.63 -5.24 -16.50
C PHE A 198 3.78 -6.75 -16.31
N ALA A 199 3.17 -7.33 -15.26
CA ALA A 199 3.23 -8.77 -15.01
C ALA A 199 1.96 -9.28 -14.31
N ALA A 200 1.51 -10.47 -14.69
CA ALA A 200 0.45 -11.20 -14.02
C ALA A 200 0.82 -12.69 -13.97
N PHE A 201 0.82 -13.30 -12.78
CA PHE A 201 1.33 -14.66 -12.59
C PHE A 201 0.72 -15.37 -11.37
N ARG A 202 0.90 -16.71 -11.36
CA ARG A 202 0.60 -17.53 -10.18
C ARG A 202 1.79 -17.60 -9.25
N SER A 203 1.51 -17.57 -7.93
CA SER A 203 2.48 -17.74 -6.87
C SER A 203 1.86 -18.51 -5.71
N THR A 204 2.59 -18.65 -4.61
CA THR A 204 2.11 -19.26 -3.37
C THR A 204 2.38 -18.35 -2.18
N ALA A 205 1.57 -18.50 -1.12
CA ALA A 205 1.82 -17.87 0.17
C ALA A 205 2.75 -18.71 1.06
N ASP A 206 3.11 -19.92 0.64
CA ASP A 206 4.09 -20.74 1.35
C ASP A 206 5.47 -20.07 1.30
N LEU A 207 5.98 -19.70 2.48
CA LEU A 207 7.25 -19.00 2.62
C LEU A 207 8.48 -19.89 2.37
N SER A 208 8.30 -21.21 2.33
CA SER A 208 9.37 -22.17 2.09
C SER A 208 9.63 -22.40 0.61
N ILE A 209 8.64 -22.11 -0.23
CA ILE A 209 8.68 -22.30 -1.69
C ILE A 209 8.13 -21.07 -2.41
N GLY A 210 8.57 -20.87 -3.64
CA GLY A 210 8.06 -19.82 -4.50
C GLY A 210 8.65 -18.44 -4.27
N PHE A 211 8.16 -17.50 -5.04
CA PHE A 211 8.62 -16.12 -5.07
C PHE A 211 7.94 -15.28 -4.00
N ARG A 212 8.75 -14.67 -3.12
CA ARG A 212 8.28 -13.88 -1.97
C ARG A 212 7.93 -12.44 -2.36
N TYR A 213 7.14 -12.24 -3.40
CA TYR A 213 6.75 -10.91 -3.91
C TYR A 213 6.22 -9.97 -2.80
N HIS A 214 5.55 -10.53 -1.79
CA HIS A 214 4.86 -9.80 -0.73
C HIS A 214 5.78 -9.26 0.37
N ILE A 215 7.08 -9.57 0.34
CA ILE A 215 8.04 -9.02 1.30
C ILE A 215 8.96 -7.97 0.68
N PHE A 216 8.87 -7.75 -0.63
CA PHE A 216 9.58 -6.70 -1.31
C PHE A 216 8.81 -5.39 -1.13
N ASP A 217 9.32 -4.51 -0.29
CA ASP A 217 8.78 -3.18 -0.04
C ASP A 217 9.70 -2.13 -0.66
N ASP A 218 10.99 -2.11 -0.27
CA ASP A 218 12.01 -1.20 -0.78
C ASP A 218 13.23 -1.98 -1.24
N ALA A 219 13.81 -1.55 -2.35
CA ALA A 219 15.04 -2.09 -2.87
C ALA A 219 16.25 -1.42 -2.20
N ALA A 220 17.17 -2.21 -1.66
CA ALA A 220 18.40 -1.66 -1.12
C ALA A 220 19.32 -1.08 -2.22
N ASN A 221 19.16 -1.50 -3.47
CA ASN A 221 19.95 -1.08 -4.61
C ASN A 221 19.29 -1.48 -5.95
N GLN A 222 19.89 -1.00 -7.07
CA GLN A 222 19.45 -1.33 -8.43
C GLN A 222 19.31 -2.84 -8.68
N ALA A 223 20.29 -3.63 -8.25
CA ALA A 223 20.30 -5.07 -8.54
C ALA A 223 19.14 -5.82 -7.85
N GLU A 224 18.74 -5.39 -6.66
CA GLU A 224 17.58 -5.96 -5.96
C GLU A 224 16.28 -5.61 -6.66
N TYR A 225 16.10 -4.34 -7.07
CA TYR A 225 14.94 -3.90 -7.83
C TYR A 225 14.83 -4.67 -9.16
N ASP A 226 15.93 -4.72 -9.93
CA ASP A 226 15.98 -5.44 -11.20
C ASP A 226 15.69 -6.93 -11.04
N THR A 227 16.19 -7.55 -9.96
CA THR A 227 15.91 -8.94 -9.63
C THR A 227 14.43 -9.17 -9.37
N PHE A 228 13.77 -8.28 -8.62
CA PHE A 228 12.33 -8.34 -8.38
C PHE A 228 11.55 -8.23 -9.69
N VAL A 229 11.82 -7.21 -10.51
CA VAL A 229 11.17 -6.99 -11.80
C VAL A 229 11.39 -8.17 -12.76
N ALA A 230 12.63 -8.63 -12.89
CA ALA A 230 12.97 -9.76 -13.75
C ALA A 230 12.26 -11.04 -13.31
N THR A 231 12.15 -11.28 -11.99
CA THR A 231 11.45 -12.45 -11.46
C THR A 231 9.95 -12.35 -11.75
N CYS A 232 9.31 -11.19 -11.53
CA CYS A 232 7.91 -10.98 -11.90
C CYS A 232 7.67 -11.27 -13.39
N LYS A 233 8.53 -10.77 -14.27
CA LYS A 233 8.42 -10.99 -15.72
C LYS A 233 8.66 -12.45 -16.09
N SER A 234 9.58 -13.13 -15.44
CA SER A 234 9.87 -14.56 -15.74
C SER A 234 8.73 -15.50 -15.34
N LEU A 235 7.95 -15.13 -14.32
CA LEU A 235 6.79 -15.87 -13.83
C LEU A 235 5.50 -15.50 -14.58
N ALA A 236 5.49 -14.37 -15.28
CA ALA A 236 4.28 -13.84 -15.93
C ALA A 236 3.70 -14.82 -16.96
N ASP A 237 2.36 -14.92 -16.97
CA ASP A 237 1.62 -15.78 -17.92
C ASP A 237 1.88 -15.35 -19.39
N TYR A 238 2.33 -14.11 -19.62
CA TYR A 238 2.70 -13.56 -20.95
C TYR A 238 3.63 -12.36 -20.80
N ASP A 239 4.37 -12.03 -21.85
CA ASP A 239 5.18 -10.82 -21.92
C ASP A 239 4.33 -9.60 -22.35
N THR A 240 4.38 -8.55 -21.55
CA THR A 240 3.73 -7.26 -21.82
C THR A 240 4.63 -6.29 -22.61
N GLY A 241 5.91 -6.58 -22.72
CA GLY A 241 6.92 -5.68 -23.28
C GLY A 241 7.37 -4.56 -22.33
N ILE A 242 6.76 -4.44 -21.14
CA ILE A 242 7.05 -3.39 -20.17
C ILE A 242 8.12 -3.88 -19.19
N THR A 243 9.09 -3.01 -18.88
CA THR A 243 10.14 -3.29 -17.88
C THR A 243 10.36 -2.06 -17.01
N PRO A 244 9.85 -2.07 -15.77
CA PRO A 244 10.06 -0.98 -14.82
C PRO A 244 11.53 -0.76 -14.49
N GLN A 245 11.89 0.49 -14.18
CA GLN A 245 13.24 0.91 -13.80
C GLN A 245 13.28 1.36 -12.35
N LEU A 246 14.43 1.28 -11.69
CA LEU A 246 14.59 1.81 -10.33
C LEU A 246 14.14 3.27 -10.26
N GLY A 247 13.35 3.59 -9.25
CA GLY A 247 12.70 4.89 -9.06
C GLY A 247 11.24 4.91 -9.52
N GLU A 248 10.81 4.01 -10.43
CA GLU A 248 9.39 3.81 -10.71
C GLU A 248 8.76 3.03 -9.56
N LYS A 249 7.68 3.56 -8.99
CA LYS A 249 6.95 2.92 -7.90
C LYS A 249 6.05 1.81 -8.42
N LEU A 250 5.98 0.73 -7.66
CA LEU A 250 5.22 -0.46 -8.02
C LEU A 250 4.00 -0.64 -7.11
N ILE A 251 2.98 -1.29 -7.65
CA ILE A 251 1.85 -1.82 -6.88
C ILE A 251 1.67 -3.30 -7.21
N THR A 252 1.53 -4.12 -6.17
CA THR A 252 1.30 -5.56 -6.27
C THR A 252 -0.06 -5.92 -5.71
N LEU A 253 -0.96 -6.41 -6.55
CA LEU A 253 -2.27 -6.90 -6.15
C LEU A 253 -2.22 -8.41 -5.97
N SER A 254 -2.73 -8.92 -4.85
CA SER A 254 -2.67 -10.33 -4.51
C SER A 254 -4.02 -10.88 -4.07
N THR A 255 -4.45 -11.97 -4.67
CA THR A 255 -5.66 -12.69 -4.30
C THR A 255 -5.44 -14.20 -4.26
N CYS A 256 -6.39 -14.95 -3.67
CA CYS A 256 -6.29 -16.40 -3.59
C CYS A 256 -6.46 -17.08 -4.96
N ASP A 257 -5.62 -18.08 -5.26
CA ASP A 257 -5.81 -19.03 -6.36
C ASP A 257 -5.95 -20.45 -5.79
N LYS A 258 -7.18 -20.98 -5.83
CA LYS A 258 -7.49 -22.32 -5.29
C LYS A 258 -6.99 -23.48 -6.17
N SER A 259 -6.35 -23.19 -7.30
CA SER A 259 -5.82 -24.23 -8.21
C SER A 259 -4.56 -24.91 -7.67
N ILE A 260 -3.87 -24.28 -6.72
CA ILE A 260 -2.70 -24.82 -6.00
C ILE A 260 -2.86 -24.57 -4.51
N ASP A 261 -2.20 -25.38 -3.70
CA ASP A 261 -2.19 -25.18 -2.24
C ASP A 261 -1.58 -23.85 -1.87
N GLN A 262 -2.22 -23.13 -0.94
CA GLN A 262 -1.86 -21.77 -0.55
C GLN A 262 -1.67 -20.79 -1.75
N GLY A 263 -2.27 -21.12 -2.89
CA GLY A 263 -2.06 -20.40 -4.15
C GLY A 263 -2.50 -18.96 -4.10
N ARG A 264 -1.76 -18.16 -4.88
CA ARG A 264 -2.05 -16.73 -5.12
C ARG A 264 -2.02 -16.45 -6.62
N TYR A 265 -2.90 -15.53 -7.01
CA TYR A 265 -2.77 -14.85 -8.29
C TYR A 265 -2.33 -13.41 -8.04
N VAL A 266 -1.30 -13.00 -8.73
CA VAL A 266 -0.59 -11.74 -8.48
C VAL A 266 -0.59 -10.92 -9.76
N VAL A 267 -0.92 -9.63 -9.65
CA VAL A 267 -0.82 -8.64 -10.72
C VAL A 267 0.09 -7.53 -10.23
N VAL A 268 1.11 -7.19 -11.01
CA VAL A 268 2.09 -6.16 -10.67
C VAL A 268 2.08 -5.07 -11.72
N ALA A 269 2.06 -3.81 -11.27
CA ALA A 269 2.02 -2.65 -12.12
C ALA A 269 3.03 -1.59 -11.66
N ARG A 270 3.49 -0.75 -12.61
CA ARG A 270 4.35 0.41 -12.34
C ARG A 270 3.55 1.70 -12.37
N MET A 271 3.88 2.64 -11.53
CA MET A 271 3.29 3.99 -11.54
C MET A 271 3.76 4.73 -12.81
N ILE A 272 2.81 5.38 -13.46
CA ILE A 272 3.08 6.21 -14.67
C ILE A 272 2.58 7.65 -14.50
N GLU A 273 1.72 7.90 -13.53
CA GLU A 273 1.16 9.22 -13.17
C GLU A 273 0.77 9.25 -11.69
#